data_74aa74c59b8471723745e265ce80eea8
#
_entry.id   74aa74c59b8471723745e265ce80eea8
#
_cell.length_a   1.000
_cell.length_b   1.000
_cell.length_c   1.000
_cell.angle_alpha   90.00
_cell.angle_beta   90.00
_cell.angle_gamma   90.00
#
_symmetry.space_group_name_H-M   'P 1'
#
loop_
_entity.id
_entity.type
_entity.pdbx_description
1 polymer ?
#
loop_
_entity_poly.entity_id
_entity_poly.type
_entity_poly.pdbx_seq_one_letter_code
_entity_poly.pdbx_strand_id
1 'polypeptide(L)'
;MSIEKITSTILDEAMEAEKAALDEARAKCDQIIEEAQQKAQARMEAMVKKGHEEKEKIILRRKSVAAIDSKKVLLEKKQEVIKECFDESITRITNLPREEYINYLVQVGINSDMYGGLLTFNEKEKNTIAPEVIKRLNEATEEMRAEKYGDRPYSERFELNEIAEPITGGFWIRYRLTYADNTVGTQVDFARTEMAAEVSRMLFEEE
;
A
#
# COMPACT_ATOMS: atom_id res chain seq x y z
N MET A 1 44.85 -98.37 15.55
CA MET A 1 43.76 -97.49 15.09
C MET A 1 43.82 -97.43 13.59
N SER A 2 42.72 -97.72 12.88
CA SER A 2 42.69 -97.78 11.42
C SER A 2 42.69 -96.36 10.88
N ILE A 3 43.45 -96.10 9.81
CA ILE A 3 43.55 -94.79 9.13
C ILE A 3 42.13 -94.27 8.72
N GLU A 4 41.23 -95.16 8.36
CA GLU A 4 39.81 -94.84 8.03
C GLU A 4 39.05 -94.22 9.19
N LYS A 5 39.33 -94.58 10.46
CA LYS A 5 38.65 -93.97 11.62
C LYS A 5 39.16 -92.63 11.90
N ILE A 6 40.46 -92.34 11.67
CA ILE A 6 41.03 -90.98 11.83
C ILE A 6 40.48 -90.06 10.72
N THR A 7 40.38 -90.58 9.48
CA THR A 7 39.84 -89.73 8.36
C THR A 7 38.36 -89.44 8.56
N SER A 8 37.55 -90.40 9.07
CA SER A 8 36.14 -90.13 9.42
C SER A 8 36.01 -89.09 10.50
N THR A 9 36.83 -89.13 11.58
CA THR A 9 36.77 -88.16 12.67
C THR A 9 37.16 -86.76 12.18
N ILE A 10 38.16 -86.64 11.30
CA ILE A 10 38.57 -85.36 10.74
C ILE A 10 37.47 -84.75 9.83
N LEU A 11 36.79 -85.60 9.04
CA LEU A 11 35.65 -85.25 8.22
C LEU A 11 34.44 -84.78 9.05
N ASP A 12 34.13 -85.49 10.11
CA ASP A 12 33.04 -85.15 11.04
C ASP A 12 33.31 -83.84 11.75
N GLU A 13 34.55 -83.60 12.27
CA GLU A 13 34.97 -82.35 12.88
C GLU A 13 34.93 -81.20 11.87
N ALA A 14 35.34 -81.42 10.62
CA ALA A 14 35.26 -80.39 9.58
C ALA A 14 33.82 -80.00 9.23
N MET A 15 32.91 -81.04 9.14
CA MET A 15 31.46 -80.79 8.91
C MET A 15 30.80 -79.98 10.08
N GLU A 16 31.17 -80.35 11.34
CA GLU A 16 30.70 -79.56 12.51
C GLU A 16 31.20 -78.12 12.49
N ALA A 17 32.47 -77.95 12.18
CA ALA A 17 33.05 -76.64 12.07
C ALA A 17 32.42 -75.78 10.95
N GLU A 18 32.16 -76.36 9.78
CA GLU A 18 31.43 -75.75 8.67
C GLU A 18 30.02 -75.36 9.09
N LYS A 19 29.29 -76.27 9.74
CA LYS A 19 27.93 -75.96 10.22
C LYS A 19 27.90 -74.84 11.22
N ALA A 20 28.83 -74.82 12.19
CA ALA A 20 28.95 -73.79 13.20
C ALA A 20 29.27 -72.42 12.55
N ALA A 21 30.17 -72.43 11.55
CA ALA A 21 30.51 -71.19 10.83
C ALA A 21 29.32 -70.64 9.99
N LEU A 22 28.55 -71.51 9.37
CA LEU A 22 27.35 -71.16 8.62
C LEU A 22 26.25 -70.57 9.57
N ASP A 23 26.05 -71.23 10.71
CA ASP A 23 25.05 -70.78 11.69
C ASP A 23 25.43 -69.46 12.30
N GLU A 24 26.71 -69.21 12.60
CA GLU A 24 27.22 -67.95 13.05
C GLU A 24 27.06 -66.85 11.97
N ALA A 25 27.37 -67.13 10.70
CA ALA A 25 27.21 -66.28 9.60
C ALA A 25 25.74 -65.84 9.39
N ARG A 26 24.82 -66.83 9.48
CA ARG A 26 23.36 -66.52 9.39
C ARG A 26 22.89 -65.66 10.54
N ALA A 27 23.29 -65.96 11.78
CA ALA A 27 22.93 -65.17 12.95
C ALA A 27 23.40 -63.72 12.78
N LYS A 28 24.63 -63.48 12.27
CA LYS A 28 25.13 -62.14 11.96
C LYS A 28 24.34 -61.43 10.84
N CYS A 29 23.98 -62.18 9.81
CA CYS A 29 23.13 -61.63 8.73
C CYS A 29 21.77 -61.19 9.27
N ASP A 30 21.10 -62.05 10.04
CA ASP A 30 19.79 -61.75 10.63
C ASP A 30 19.88 -60.50 11.56
N GLN A 31 20.93 -60.39 12.36
CA GLN A 31 21.16 -59.24 13.21
C GLN A 31 21.35 -57.95 12.38
N ILE A 32 22.14 -57.98 11.30
CA ILE A 32 22.34 -56.85 10.41
C ILE A 32 21.02 -56.41 9.77
N ILE A 33 20.20 -57.38 9.32
CA ILE A 33 18.90 -57.10 8.72
C ILE A 33 17.94 -56.47 9.74
N GLU A 34 17.90 -57.01 10.95
CA GLU A 34 17.06 -56.48 12.03
C GLU A 34 17.47 -55.05 12.42
N GLU A 35 18.76 -54.79 12.62
CA GLU A 35 19.27 -53.44 12.89
C GLU A 35 18.95 -52.46 11.76
N ALA A 36 19.07 -52.90 10.48
CA ALA A 36 18.76 -52.07 9.34
C ALA A 36 17.25 -51.74 9.26
N GLN A 37 16.39 -52.70 9.57
CA GLN A 37 14.94 -52.54 9.63
C GLN A 37 14.54 -51.55 10.75
N GLN A 38 15.10 -51.70 11.95
CA GLN A 38 14.85 -50.81 13.07
C GLN A 38 15.29 -49.35 12.76
N LYS A 39 16.46 -49.19 12.15
CA LYS A 39 16.97 -47.88 11.72
C LYS A 39 16.07 -47.26 10.63
N ALA A 40 15.62 -48.05 9.67
CA ALA A 40 14.73 -47.62 8.61
C ALA A 40 13.36 -47.18 9.17
N GLN A 41 12.80 -47.96 10.09
CA GLN A 41 11.53 -47.63 10.75
C GLN A 41 11.63 -46.32 11.57
N ALA A 42 12.66 -46.20 12.41
CA ALA A 42 12.87 -44.99 13.20
C ALA A 42 13.06 -43.73 12.33
N ARG A 43 13.77 -43.91 11.20
CA ARG A 43 13.94 -42.80 10.23
C ARG A 43 12.63 -42.42 9.56
N MET A 44 11.80 -43.37 9.18
CA MET A 44 10.49 -43.16 8.61
C MET A 44 9.58 -42.39 9.58
N GLU A 45 9.51 -42.84 10.84
CA GLU A 45 8.69 -42.18 11.87
C GLU A 45 9.15 -40.74 12.12
N ALA A 46 10.46 -40.54 12.21
CA ALA A 46 11.03 -39.18 12.36
C ALA A 46 10.70 -38.26 11.17
N MET A 47 10.74 -38.79 9.94
CA MET A 47 10.37 -38.05 8.72
C MET A 47 8.88 -37.69 8.69
N VAL A 48 8.01 -38.63 9.04
CA VAL A 48 6.56 -38.41 9.12
C VAL A 48 6.22 -37.35 10.16
N LYS A 49 6.82 -37.46 11.36
CA LYS A 49 6.65 -36.45 12.41
C LYS A 49 7.09 -35.08 11.94
N LYS A 50 8.29 -34.97 11.36
CA LYS A 50 8.80 -33.71 10.80
C LYS A 50 7.91 -33.16 9.69
N GLY A 51 7.37 -34.01 8.83
CA GLY A 51 6.41 -33.64 7.80
C GLY A 51 5.11 -33.06 8.36
N HIS A 52 4.60 -33.63 9.44
CA HIS A 52 3.42 -33.09 10.13
C HIS A 52 3.69 -31.74 10.76
N GLU A 53 4.82 -31.54 11.43
CA GLU A 53 5.22 -30.29 12.02
C GLU A 53 5.37 -29.18 10.96
N GLU A 54 5.98 -29.52 9.83
CA GLU A 54 6.15 -28.58 8.71
C GLU A 54 4.80 -28.20 8.06
N LYS A 55 3.92 -29.19 7.88
CA LYS A 55 2.55 -28.94 7.40
C LYS A 55 1.81 -27.93 8.28
N GLU A 56 1.85 -28.10 9.59
CA GLU A 56 1.19 -27.18 10.52
C GLU A 56 1.77 -25.77 10.44
N LYS A 57 3.09 -25.65 10.35
CA LYS A 57 3.75 -24.35 10.15
C LYS A 57 3.32 -23.68 8.84
N ILE A 58 3.23 -24.44 7.75
CA ILE A 58 2.78 -23.91 6.45
C ILE A 58 1.33 -23.44 6.52
N ILE A 59 0.45 -24.22 7.15
CA ILE A 59 -0.97 -23.84 7.32
C ILE A 59 -1.10 -22.56 8.12
N LEU A 60 -0.40 -22.44 9.24
CA LEU A 60 -0.42 -21.25 10.08
C LEU A 60 0.08 -20.01 9.33
N ARG A 61 1.20 -20.16 8.63
CA ARG A 61 1.76 -19.07 7.79
C ARG A 61 0.78 -18.62 6.70
N ARG A 62 0.15 -19.57 6.00
CA ARG A 62 -0.84 -19.23 4.97
C ARG A 62 -2.08 -18.53 5.53
N LYS A 63 -2.56 -18.96 6.70
CA LYS A 63 -3.67 -18.27 7.38
C LYS A 63 -3.32 -16.82 7.73
N SER A 64 -2.10 -16.59 8.24
CA SER A 64 -1.64 -15.24 8.57
C SER A 64 -1.52 -14.36 7.32
N VAL A 65 -0.95 -14.88 6.23
CA VAL A 65 -0.86 -14.14 4.95
C VAL A 65 -2.25 -13.81 4.42
N ALA A 66 -3.16 -14.79 4.38
CA ALA A 66 -4.54 -14.54 3.91
C ALA A 66 -5.28 -13.49 4.74
N ALA A 67 -5.07 -13.46 6.06
CA ALA A 67 -5.65 -12.44 6.94
C ALA A 67 -5.10 -11.04 6.65
N ILE A 68 -3.79 -10.92 6.36
CA ILE A 68 -3.17 -9.66 5.97
C ILE A 68 -3.70 -9.19 4.61
N ASP A 69 -3.75 -10.08 3.63
CA ASP A 69 -4.25 -9.77 2.29
C ASP A 69 -5.71 -9.31 2.32
N SER A 70 -6.55 -9.98 3.12
CA SER A 70 -7.95 -9.56 3.33
C SER A 70 -8.07 -8.15 3.91
N LYS A 71 -7.26 -7.84 4.94
CA LYS A 71 -7.24 -6.49 5.52
C LYS A 71 -6.74 -5.44 4.52
N LYS A 72 -5.75 -5.78 3.69
CA LYS A 72 -5.24 -4.90 2.63
C LYS A 72 -6.32 -4.56 1.62
N VAL A 73 -7.04 -5.56 1.11
CA VAL A 73 -8.13 -5.35 0.15
C VAL A 73 -9.24 -4.47 0.76
N LEU A 74 -9.61 -4.72 2.01
CA LEU A 74 -10.61 -3.91 2.70
C LEU A 74 -10.15 -2.46 2.84
N LEU A 75 -8.90 -2.23 3.24
CA LEU A 75 -8.34 -0.89 3.38
C LEU A 75 -8.28 -0.17 2.01
N GLU A 76 -7.88 -0.86 0.96
CA GLU A 76 -7.84 -0.33 -0.41
C GLU A 76 -9.24 0.14 -0.85
N LYS A 77 -10.28 -0.67 -0.60
CA LYS A 77 -11.66 -0.27 -0.91
C LYS A 77 -12.16 0.91 -0.07
N LYS A 78 -11.80 0.97 1.20
CA LYS A 78 -12.11 2.14 2.03
C LYS A 78 -11.45 3.42 1.49
N GLN A 79 -10.20 3.34 1.07
CA GLN A 79 -9.49 4.48 0.48
C GLN A 79 -10.10 4.92 -0.86
N GLU A 80 -10.55 3.97 -1.68
CA GLU A 80 -11.26 4.25 -2.92
C GLU A 80 -12.55 5.04 -2.68
N VAL A 81 -13.38 4.62 -1.73
CA VAL A 81 -14.62 5.34 -1.36
C VAL A 81 -14.32 6.74 -0.82
N ILE A 82 -13.31 6.89 0.05
CA ILE A 82 -12.90 8.21 0.54
C ILE A 82 -12.49 9.10 -0.63
N LYS A 83 -11.70 8.57 -1.55
CA LYS A 83 -11.29 9.32 -2.75
C LYS A 83 -12.50 9.78 -3.57
N GLU A 84 -13.46 8.89 -3.83
CA GLU A 84 -14.68 9.21 -4.56
C GLU A 84 -15.49 10.34 -3.89
N CYS A 85 -15.55 10.38 -2.56
CA CYS A 85 -16.20 11.48 -1.83
C CYS A 85 -15.52 12.83 -2.09
N PHE A 86 -14.20 12.87 -2.12
CA PHE A 86 -13.48 14.11 -2.42
C PHE A 86 -13.58 14.50 -3.89
N ASP A 87 -13.52 13.55 -4.82
CA ASP A 87 -13.71 13.78 -6.25
C ASP A 87 -15.14 14.32 -6.55
N GLU A 88 -16.16 13.81 -5.87
CA GLU A 88 -17.53 14.34 -5.94
C GLU A 88 -17.61 15.76 -5.38
N SER A 89 -16.84 16.09 -4.36
CA SER A 89 -16.80 17.44 -3.79
C SER A 89 -16.28 18.47 -4.80
N ILE A 90 -15.29 18.12 -5.63
CA ILE A 90 -14.83 18.97 -6.73
C ILE A 90 -15.99 19.29 -7.67
N THR A 91 -16.74 18.25 -8.06
CA THR A 91 -17.91 18.39 -8.94
C THR A 91 -18.99 19.27 -8.33
N ARG A 92 -19.26 19.13 -7.04
CA ARG A 92 -20.26 19.94 -6.32
C ARG A 92 -19.83 21.40 -6.23
N ILE A 93 -18.58 21.67 -5.87
CA ILE A 93 -18.05 23.03 -5.78
C ILE A 93 -18.10 23.74 -7.13
N THR A 94 -17.67 23.08 -8.20
CA THR A 94 -17.68 23.67 -9.54
C THR A 94 -19.09 23.87 -10.12
N ASN A 95 -20.10 23.19 -9.58
CA ASN A 95 -21.51 23.32 -9.96
C ASN A 95 -22.33 24.16 -8.96
N LEU A 96 -21.71 24.85 -8.01
CA LEU A 96 -22.41 25.81 -7.13
C LEU A 96 -23.13 26.90 -7.94
N PRO A 97 -24.21 27.49 -7.41
CA PRO A 97 -24.80 28.71 -7.97
C PRO A 97 -23.72 29.76 -8.21
N ARG A 98 -23.84 30.51 -9.31
CA ARG A 98 -22.81 31.45 -9.77
C ARG A 98 -22.26 32.35 -8.65
N GLU A 99 -23.15 32.95 -7.86
CA GLU A 99 -22.74 33.88 -6.79
C GLU A 99 -21.98 33.16 -5.67
N GLU A 100 -22.42 31.97 -5.30
CA GLU A 100 -21.76 31.16 -4.26
C GLU A 100 -20.38 30.72 -4.71
N TYR A 101 -20.25 30.31 -5.98
CA TYR A 101 -18.97 29.92 -6.57
C TYR A 101 -17.99 31.08 -6.66
N ILE A 102 -18.46 32.27 -7.10
CA ILE A 102 -17.62 33.48 -7.12
C ILE A 102 -17.14 33.84 -5.70
N ASN A 103 -18.04 33.83 -4.72
CA ASN A 103 -17.68 34.09 -3.32
C ASN A 103 -16.66 33.09 -2.79
N TYR A 104 -16.83 31.81 -3.09
CA TYR A 104 -15.87 30.77 -2.76
C TYR A 104 -14.48 31.06 -3.36
N LEU A 105 -14.40 31.38 -4.65
CA LEU A 105 -13.14 31.68 -5.33
C LEU A 105 -12.47 32.95 -4.76
N VAL A 106 -13.25 33.95 -4.40
CA VAL A 106 -12.73 35.17 -3.76
C VAL A 106 -12.11 34.84 -2.39
N GLN A 107 -12.77 34.02 -1.57
CA GLN A 107 -12.20 33.58 -0.29
C GLN A 107 -10.92 32.77 -0.46
N VAL A 108 -10.87 31.85 -1.42
CA VAL A 108 -9.66 31.08 -1.75
C VAL A 108 -8.52 32.03 -2.17
N GLY A 109 -8.82 33.04 -2.98
CA GLY A 109 -7.84 34.03 -3.40
C GLY A 109 -7.31 34.90 -2.25
N ILE A 110 -8.16 35.33 -1.33
CA ILE A 110 -7.76 36.08 -0.12
C ILE A 110 -6.82 35.22 0.74
N ASN A 111 -7.16 33.94 0.93
CA ASN A 111 -6.38 33.00 1.75
C ASN A 111 -5.03 32.62 1.13
N SER A 112 -4.78 32.95 -0.13
CA SER A 112 -3.50 32.65 -0.81
C SER A 112 -2.32 33.53 -0.37
N ASP A 113 -2.57 34.56 0.46
CA ASP A 113 -1.57 35.52 0.91
C ASP A 113 -0.92 36.35 -0.24
N MET A 114 -1.56 36.31 -1.42
CA MET A 114 -1.17 37.09 -2.61
C MET A 114 -2.16 38.24 -2.82
N TYR A 115 -1.63 39.43 -3.06
CA TYR A 115 -2.43 40.65 -3.15
C TYR A 115 -2.40 41.30 -4.54
N GLY A 116 -1.93 40.55 -5.54
CA GLY A 116 -1.88 40.98 -6.94
C GLY A 116 -1.22 39.94 -7.82
N GLY A 117 -1.28 40.13 -9.12
CA GLY A 117 -0.69 39.26 -10.13
C GLY A 117 -1.67 38.81 -11.22
N LEU A 118 -1.20 37.97 -12.11
CA LEU A 118 -1.99 37.45 -13.21
C LEU A 118 -2.77 36.19 -12.79
N LEU A 119 -4.09 36.24 -12.92
CA LEU A 119 -4.99 35.12 -12.67
C LEU A 119 -5.24 34.37 -13.97
N THR A 120 -5.00 33.06 -13.93
CA THR A 120 -5.22 32.15 -15.06
C THR A 120 -6.37 31.22 -14.73
N PHE A 121 -7.42 31.26 -15.54
CA PHE A 121 -8.63 30.42 -15.42
C PHE A 121 -8.69 29.42 -16.57
N ASN A 122 -9.66 28.50 -16.51
CA ASN A 122 -10.04 27.73 -17.69
C ASN A 122 -10.85 28.59 -18.68
N GLU A 123 -10.99 28.11 -19.93
CA GLU A 123 -11.63 28.88 -21.00
C GLU A 123 -13.09 29.27 -20.70
N LYS A 124 -13.83 28.40 -20.01
CA LYS A 124 -15.23 28.66 -19.65
C LYS A 124 -15.32 29.75 -18.56
N GLU A 125 -14.55 29.63 -17.51
CA GLU A 125 -14.58 30.54 -16.37
C GLU A 125 -13.98 31.90 -16.70
N LYS A 126 -12.92 31.93 -17.52
CA LYS A 126 -12.32 33.13 -18.06
C LYS A 126 -13.36 34.08 -18.68
N ASN A 127 -14.26 33.53 -19.47
CA ASN A 127 -15.26 34.31 -20.20
C ASN A 127 -16.55 34.59 -19.40
N THR A 128 -16.77 33.90 -18.28
CA THR A 128 -18.03 33.98 -17.54
C THR A 128 -17.92 34.64 -16.17
N ILE A 129 -16.97 34.24 -15.35
CA ILE A 129 -16.88 34.66 -13.94
C ILE A 129 -15.59 35.39 -13.60
N ALA A 130 -14.50 35.19 -14.33
CA ALA A 130 -13.19 35.75 -14.01
C ALA A 130 -13.20 37.29 -13.82
N PRO A 131 -13.87 38.10 -14.66
CA PRO A 131 -13.92 39.52 -14.45
C PRO A 131 -14.52 39.93 -13.09
N GLU A 132 -15.58 39.24 -12.67
CA GLU A 132 -16.23 39.53 -11.39
C GLU A 132 -15.36 39.06 -10.20
N VAL A 133 -14.74 37.89 -10.30
CA VAL A 133 -13.81 37.36 -9.28
C VAL A 133 -12.64 38.32 -9.10
N ILE A 134 -12.02 38.80 -10.19
CA ILE A 134 -10.89 39.70 -10.16
C ILE A 134 -11.28 41.04 -9.53
N LYS A 135 -12.46 41.58 -9.90
CA LYS A 135 -12.98 42.80 -9.32
C LYS A 135 -13.13 42.68 -7.82
N ARG A 136 -13.84 41.66 -7.34
CA ARG A 136 -14.06 41.43 -5.90
C ARG A 136 -12.77 41.14 -5.14
N LEU A 137 -11.83 40.40 -5.73
CA LEU A 137 -10.50 40.19 -5.14
C LEU A 137 -9.74 41.50 -4.98
N ASN A 138 -9.73 42.34 -6.00
CA ASN A 138 -9.06 43.63 -5.93
C ASN A 138 -9.67 44.56 -4.86
N GLU A 139 -11.01 44.56 -4.74
CA GLU A 139 -11.72 45.31 -3.70
C GLU A 139 -11.40 44.79 -2.30
N ALA A 140 -11.49 43.45 -2.11
CA ALA A 140 -11.25 42.80 -0.82
C ALA A 140 -9.79 42.88 -0.34
N THR A 141 -8.83 42.95 -1.26
CA THR A 141 -7.40 42.97 -0.92
C THR A 141 -6.79 44.40 -0.94
N GLU A 142 -7.56 45.42 -1.21
CA GLU A 142 -7.05 46.80 -1.34
C GLU A 142 -6.39 47.33 -0.05
N GLU A 143 -7.06 47.13 1.08
CA GLU A 143 -6.52 47.54 2.40
C GLU A 143 -5.29 46.72 2.77
N MET A 144 -5.33 45.38 2.61
CA MET A 144 -4.21 44.48 2.90
C MET A 144 -2.99 44.79 2.01
N ARG A 145 -3.24 45.18 0.77
CA ARG A 145 -2.19 45.58 -0.18
C ARG A 145 -1.54 46.87 0.25
N ALA A 146 -2.34 47.87 0.63
CA ALA A 146 -1.87 49.16 1.12
C ALA A 146 -1.04 49.03 2.40
N GLU A 147 -1.47 48.18 3.32
CA GLU A 147 -0.74 47.91 4.56
C GLU A 147 0.59 47.16 4.29
N LYS A 148 0.62 46.17 3.43
CA LYS A 148 1.80 45.33 3.16
C LYS A 148 2.83 46.04 2.27
N TYR A 149 2.39 46.80 1.26
CA TYR A 149 3.26 47.38 0.24
C TYR A 149 3.33 48.92 0.25
N GLY A 150 2.43 49.57 0.94
CA GLY A 150 2.31 51.05 0.95
C GLY A 150 2.03 51.62 -0.45
N ASP A 151 2.31 52.91 -0.65
CA ASP A 151 2.16 53.59 -1.95
C ASP A 151 3.27 53.26 -2.96
N ARG A 152 3.88 52.07 -2.86
CA ARG A 152 4.92 51.68 -3.80
C ARG A 152 4.32 51.43 -5.17
N PRO A 153 4.97 51.91 -6.27
CA PRO A 153 4.47 51.72 -7.64
C PRO A 153 4.48 50.25 -8.12
N TYR A 154 4.75 49.30 -7.23
CA TYR A 154 4.82 47.87 -7.50
C TYR A 154 3.65 47.05 -6.93
N SER A 155 2.63 47.70 -6.38
CA SER A 155 1.41 47.01 -5.96
C SER A 155 0.54 46.70 -7.19
N GLU A 156 0.98 45.71 -7.96
CA GLU A 156 0.21 45.24 -9.10
C GLU A 156 -1.11 44.66 -8.58
N ARG A 157 -2.23 45.13 -9.16
CA ARG A 157 -3.54 44.54 -8.90
C ARG A 157 -3.65 43.16 -9.53
N PHE A 158 -4.68 42.44 -9.18
CA PHE A 158 -5.01 41.23 -9.90
C PHE A 158 -5.52 41.58 -11.30
N GLU A 159 -4.96 40.89 -12.29
CA GLU A 159 -5.31 41.05 -13.69
C GLU A 159 -5.61 39.66 -14.32
N LEU A 160 -6.43 39.68 -15.36
CA LEU A 160 -6.74 38.47 -16.09
C LEU A 160 -5.60 38.10 -17.02
N ASN A 161 -5.16 36.83 -16.97
CA ASN A 161 -4.25 36.27 -17.99
C ASN A 161 -5.06 35.98 -19.25
N GLU A 162 -4.54 36.37 -20.41
CA GLU A 162 -5.16 36.07 -21.71
C GLU A 162 -5.10 34.57 -22.07
N ILE A 163 -4.16 33.84 -21.49
CA ILE A 163 -4.01 32.41 -21.72
C ILE A 163 -4.91 31.66 -20.73
N ALA A 164 -5.73 30.78 -21.25
CA ALA A 164 -6.51 29.84 -20.42
C ALA A 164 -5.78 28.51 -20.30
N GLU A 165 -5.98 27.83 -19.16
CA GLU A 165 -5.38 26.54 -18.88
C GLU A 165 -6.44 25.46 -18.66
N PRO A 166 -6.16 24.17 -18.95
CA PRO A 166 -7.13 23.08 -18.85
C PRO A 166 -7.32 22.62 -17.39
N ILE A 167 -7.77 23.54 -16.53
CA ILE A 167 -8.09 23.26 -15.11
C ILE A 167 -9.59 23.00 -14.93
N THR A 168 -9.94 22.17 -13.95
CA THR A 168 -11.34 21.78 -13.72
C THR A 168 -12.16 22.96 -13.16
N GLY A 169 -11.57 23.83 -12.37
CA GLY A 169 -12.17 25.02 -11.80
C GLY A 169 -11.21 25.77 -10.89
N GLY A 170 -11.50 27.02 -10.62
CA GLY A 170 -10.61 27.89 -9.88
C GLY A 170 -9.57 28.59 -10.75
N PHE A 171 -8.46 28.98 -10.17
CA PHE A 171 -7.45 29.77 -10.88
C PHE A 171 -6.05 29.59 -10.31
N TRP A 172 -5.06 29.90 -11.14
CA TRP A 172 -3.69 30.11 -10.72
C TRP A 172 -3.39 31.58 -10.56
N ILE A 173 -2.57 31.96 -9.55
CA ILE A 173 -2.02 33.30 -9.42
C ILE A 173 -0.54 33.23 -9.72
N ARG A 174 -0.08 34.09 -10.62
CA ARG A 174 1.33 34.29 -10.91
C ARG A 174 1.73 35.73 -10.64
N TYR A 175 2.64 35.90 -9.69
CA TYR A 175 3.23 37.23 -9.39
C TYR A 175 4.74 37.12 -9.43
N ARG A 176 5.36 37.72 -10.43
CA ARG A 176 6.81 37.66 -10.68
C ARG A 176 7.31 36.19 -10.77
N LEU A 177 8.08 35.74 -9.75
CA LEU A 177 8.61 34.38 -9.62
C LEU A 177 7.78 33.51 -8.65
N THR A 178 6.74 34.09 -8.06
CA THR A 178 5.85 33.37 -7.14
C THR A 178 4.64 32.85 -7.89
N TYR A 179 4.22 31.66 -7.52
CA TYR A 179 3.09 30.98 -8.12
C TYR A 179 2.23 30.38 -7.00
N ALA A 180 0.92 30.55 -7.08
CA ALA A 180 -0.04 29.93 -6.18
C ALA A 180 -1.10 29.18 -6.99
N ASP A 181 -1.32 27.92 -6.65
CA ASP A 181 -2.36 27.07 -7.23
C ASP A 181 -3.62 27.15 -6.34
N ASN A 182 -4.60 27.91 -6.81
CA ASN A 182 -5.90 28.09 -6.19
C ASN A 182 -7.00 27.36 -6.97
N THR A 183 -6.67 26.26 -7.64
CA THR A 183 -7.65 25.41 -8.29
C THR A 183 -8.51 24.68 -7.26
N VAL A 184 -9.75 24.38 -7.62
CA VAL A 184 -10.68 23.62 -6.77
C VAL A 184 -10.09 22.25 -6.40
N GLY A 185 -9.39 21.61 -7.35
CA GLY A 185 -8.69 20.33 -7.10
C GLY A 185 -7.67 20.45 -5.98
N THR A 186 -6.78 21.43 -6.05
CA THR A 186 -5.75 21.66 -5.02
C THR A 186 -6.37 21.99 -3.66
N GLN A 187 -7.44 22.80 -3.62
CA GLN A 187 -8.14 23.09 -2.36
C GLN A 187 -8.77 21.83 -1.73
N VAL A 188 -9.38 20.97 -2.55
CA VAL A 188 -9.95 19.70 -2.09
C VAL A 188 -8.86 18.73 -1.64
N ASP A 189 -7.69 18.70 -2.30
CA ASP A 189 -6.55 17.87 -1.87
C ASP A 189 -5.97 18.31 -0.53
N PHE A 190 -5.92 19.62 -0.25
CA PHE A 190 -5.58 20.12 1.09
C PHE A 190 -6.61 19.69 2.13
N ALA A 191 -7.90 19.91 1.86
CA ALA A 191 -8.97 19.48 2.74
C ALA A 191 -8.94 17.96 2.99
N ARG A 192 -8.65 17.16 1.95
CA ARG A 192 -8.48 15.71 2.07
C ARG A 192 -7.36 15.34 3.04
N THR A 193 -6.22 16.04 2.99
CA THR A 193 -5.10 15.76 3.90
C THR A 193 -5.48 16.00 5.36
N GLU A 194 -6.29 17.01 5.63
CA GLU A 194 -6.73 17.36 6.99
C GLU A 194 -7.92 16.51 7.48
N MET A 195 -8.89 16.25 6.60
CA MET A 195 -10.20 15.68 6.95
C MET A 195 -10.34 14.18 6.66
N ALA A 196 -9.37 13.53 5.98
CA ALA A 196 -9.52 12.11 5.59
C ALA A 196 -9.81 11.17 6.76
N ALA A 197 -9.23 11.43 7.93
CA ALA A 197 -9.47 10.63 9.13
C ALA A 197 -10.90 10.81 9.67
N GLU A 198 -11.44 12.01 9.62
CA GLU A 198 -12.80 12.33 10.05
C GLU A 198 -13.84 11.74 9.08
N VAL A 199 -13.62 11.93 7.78
CA VAL A 199 -14.46 11.32 6.74
C VAL A 199 -14.45 9.80 6.83
N SER A 200 -13.28 9.18 7.11
CA SER A 200 -13.19 7.74 7.32
C SER A 200 -14.03 7.27 8.51
N ARG A 201 -14.04 8.03 9.62
CA ARG A 201 -14.89 7.72 10.77
C ARG A 201 -16.36 7.82 10.42
N MET A 202 -16.78 8.90 9.80
CA MET A 202 -18.18 9.12 9.40
C MET A 202 -18.69 8.04 8.43
N LEU A 203 -17.84 7.51 7.55
CA LEU A 203 -18.24 6.53 6.54
C LEU A 203 -18.20 5.08 7.04
N PHE A 204 -17.33 4.75 8.00
CA PHE A 204 -17.02 3.35 8.31
C PHE A 204 -17.03 2.98 9.80
N GLU A 205 -17.17 3.93 10.71
CA GLU A 205 -17.40 3.65 12.13
C GLU A 205 -18.89 3.77 12.40
N GLU A 206 -19.51 2.66 12.78
CA GLU A 206 -20.85 2.65 13.35
C GLU A 206 -20.77 3.30 14.75
N GLU A 207 -21.77 4.13 15.08
CA GLU A 207 -21.91 4.75 16.42
C GLU A 207 -21.94 3.70 17.55
#